data_4e255fa97bcb1c77ea79542602c326d1
#
_entry.id   4e255fa97bcb1c77ea79542602c326d1
#
_cell.length_a   1.000
_cell.length_b   1.000
_cell.length_c   1.000
_cell.angle_alpha   90.00
_cell.angle_beta   90.00
_cell.angle_gamma   90.00
#
_symmetry.space_group_name_H-M   'P 1'
#
loop_
_entity.id
_entity.type
_entity.pdbx_description
1 polymer ?
#
loop_
_entity_poly.entity_id
_entity_poly.type
_entity_poly.pdbx_seq_one_letter_code
_entity_poly.pdbx_strand_id
1 'polypeptide(L)'
;MEKRKTEDIFEIDGRKFILTKFDPLTGNYVLFKLLSYVLPFGLSSKLSSKIGFDLSKTATTNISKADFIDLQKELLGIVYEQLPGNRAPIINDNGSYGVMDLTMGLVFNLLIASATFNFMGFFEEAGLKELLDSLLGSNPANTQASTRESISQ
;
A
#
# COMPACT_ATOMS: atom_id res chain seq x y z
N MET A 1 2.97 7.59 -25.99
CA MET A 1 3.24 6.72 -24.82
C MET A 1 3.42 7.59 -23.60
N GLU A 2 2.48 7.53 -22.71
CA GLU A 2 2.60 8.23 -21.43
C GLU A 2 3.74 7.59 -20.62
N LYS A 3 4.75 8.40 -20.27
CA LYS A 3 5.86 7.91 -19.44
C LYS A 3 5.30 7.51 -18.07
N ARG A 4 5.39 6.25 -17.71
CA ARG A 4 5.03 5.78 -16.37
C ARG A 4 5.83 6.59 -15.34
N LYS A 5 5.13 7.21 -14.41
CA LYS A 5 5.74 7.98 -13.32
C LYS A 5 6.58 7.04 -12.45
N THR A 6 7.87 7.28 -12.39
CA THR A 6 8.82 6.44 -11.64
C THR A 6 8.97 6.87 -10.19
N GLU A 7 8.64 8.13 -9.89
CA GLU A 7 8.71 8.72 -8.55
C GLU A 7 7.50 9.62 -8.32
N ASP A 8 7.08 9.74 -7.08
CA ASP A 8 6.06 10.69 -6.65
C ASP A 8 6.48 11.35 -5.35
N ILE A 9 5.96 12.54 -5.08
CA ILE A 9 6.21 13.27 -3.85
C ILE A 9 4.97 13.19 -2.97
N PHE A 10 5.17 12.76 -1.74
CA PHE A 10 4.16 12.68 -0.70
C PHE A 10 4.53 13.65 0.42
N GLU A 11 3.64 14.57 0.75
CA GLU A 11 3.87 15.55 1.80
C GLU A 11 2.98 15.26 3.01
N ILE A 12 3.57 15.22 4.19
CA ILE A 12 2.87 15.06 5.46
C ILE A 12 3.61 15.84 6.54
N ASP A 13 2.87 16.59 7.36
CA ASP A 13 3.39 17.38 8.48
C ASP A 13 4.56 18.32 8.09
N GLY A 14 4.50 18.90 6.88
CA GLY A 14 5.53 19.80 6.36
C GLY A 14 6.79 19.10 5.89
N ARG A 15 6.84 17.77 5.92
CA ARG A 15 7.94 16.95 5.43
C ARG A 15 7.59 16.37 4.06
N LYS A 16 8.58 16.31 3.17
CA LYS A 16 8.41 15.76 1.81
C LYS A 16 9.12 14.42 1.70
N PHE A 17 8.40 13.44 1.19
CA PHE A 17 8.92 12.10 0.96
C PHE A 17 8.83 11.74 -0.52
N ILE A 18 9.85 11.08 -1.02
CA ILE A 18 9.91 10.60 -2.40
C ILE A 18 9.54 9.12 -2.39
N LEU A 19 8.43 8.78 -3.04
CA LEU A 19 8.00 7.41 -3.26
C LEU A 19 8.60 6.93 -4.57
N THR A 20 9.30 5.81 -4.55
CA THR A 20 9.85 5.20 -5.77
C THR A 20 9.15 3.90 -6.12
N LYS A 21 9.38 3.36 -7.31
CA LYS A 21 8.84 2.07 -7.76
C LYS A 21 9.79 0.93 -7.39
N PHE A 22 9.22 -0.19 -7.01
CA PHE A 22 9.95 -1.45 -6.95
C PHE A 22 10.46 -1.86 -8.34
N ASP A 23 11.58 -2.58 -8.37
CA ASP A 23 11.86 -3.40 -9.53
C ASP A 23 10.75 -4.47 -9.69
N PRO A 24 10.48 -4.96 -10.91
CA PRO A 24 9.34 -5.83 -11.16
C PRO A 24 9.36 -7.15 -10.36
N LEU A 25 10.52 -7.71 -10.12
CA LEU A 25 10.63 -8.99 -9.39
C LEU A 25 10.37 -8.80 -7.90
N THR A 26 11.00 -7.80 -7.30
CA THR A 26 10.76 -7.44 -5.90
C THR A 26 9.32 -6.99 -5.68
N GLY A 27 8.80 -6.17 -6.61
CA GLY A 27 7.42 -5.71 -6.55
C GLY A 27 6.39 -6.84 -6.57
N ASN A 28 6.59 -7.83 -7.43
CA ASN A 28 5.74 -9.02 -7.46
C ASN A 28 5.81 -9.82 -6.14
N TYR A 29 7.00 -10.00 -5.60
CA TYR A 29 7.16 -10.68 -4.30
C TYR A 29 6.41 -9.95 -3.18
N VAL A 30 6.59 -8.63 -3.07
CA VAL A 30 5.92 -7.81 -2.06
C VAL A 30 4.41 -7.82 -2.24
N LEU A 31 3.94 -7.73 -3.50
CA LEU A 31 2.52 -7.80 -3.81
C LEU A 31 1.89 -9.13 -3.38
N PHE A 32 2.51 -10.27 -3.72
CA PHE A 32 2.03 -11.58 -3.29
C PHE A 32 2.01 -11.72 -1.77
N LYS A 33 3.04 -11.23 -1.10
CA LYS A 33 3.12 -11.24 0.35
C LYS A 33 2.00 -10.39 0.97
N LEU A 34 1.78 -9.19 0.46
CA LEU A 34 0.70 -8.31 0.91
C LEU A 34 -0.68 -8.95 0.70
N LEU A 35 -0.93 -9.52 -0.47
CA LEU A 35 -2.19 -10.21 -0.78
C LEU A 35 -2.44 -11.40 0.16
N SER A 36 -1.41 -12.15 0.52
CA SER A 36 -1.56 -13.31 1.42
C SER A 36 -2.06 -12.93 2.81
N TYR A 37 -1.79 -11.70 3.27
CA TYR A 37 -2.28 -11.19 4.55
C TYR A 37 -3.69 -10.60 4.47
N VAL A 38 -4.06 -10.09 3.31
CA VAL A 38 -5.35 -9.43 3.09
C VAL A 38 -6.46 -10.44 2.76
N LEU A 39 -6.09 -11.55 2.13
CA LEU A 39 -7.03 -12.57 1.64
C LEU A 39 -7.92 -13.23 2.71
N PRO A 40 -7.47 -13.45 3.97
CA PRO A 40 -8.33 -14.01 5.02
C PRO A 40 -9.57 -13.18 5.33
N PHE A 41 -9.62 -11.92 4.91
CA PHE A 41 -10.77 -11.02 5.13
C PHE A 41 -11.91 -11.18 4.10
N GLY A 42 -12.01 -12.33 3.43
CA GLY A 42 -13.12 -12.65 2.53
C GLY A 42 -12.97 -12.16 1.10
N LEU A 43 -11.79 -11.68 0.73
CA LEU A 43 -11.51 -11.16 -0.62
C LEU A 43 -10.96 -12.22 -1.57
N SER A 44 -10.62 -13.39 -1.07
CA SER A 44 -9.95 -14.45 -1.83
C SER A 44 -10.73 -14.92 -3.05
N SER A 45 -12.05 -15.09 -2.93
CA SER A 45 -12.89 -15.59 -4.04
C SER A 45 -13.01 -14.58 -5.19
N LYS A 46 -13.15 -13.29 -4.86
CA LYS A 46 -13.24 -12.22 -5.86
C LYS A 46 -11.91 -12.00 -6.58
N LEU A 47 -10.79 -12.04 -5.85
CA LEU A 47 -9.46 -11.93 -6.42
C LEU A 47 -9.14 -13.16 -7.30
N SER A 48 -9.38 -14.36 -6.81
CA SER A 48 -9.10 -15.60 -7.54
C SER A 48 -9.84 -15.69 -8.86
N SER A 49 -11.10 -15.25 -8.92
CA SER A 49 -11.88 -15.26 -10.15
C SER A 49 -11.34 -14.28 -11.20
N LYS A 50 -10.74 -13.17 -10.79
CA LYS A 50 -10.22 -12.15 -11.71
C LYS A 50 -8.82 -12.43 -12.24
N ILE A 51 -7.94 -13.01 -11.44
CA ILE A 51 -6.56 -13.31 -11.84
C ILE A 51 -6.36 -14.75 -12.28
N GLY A 52 -7.40 -15.60 -12.20
CA GLY A 52 -7.34 -17.00 -12.64
C GLY A 52 -6.43 -17.89 -11.78
N PHE A 53 -6.05 -17.46 -10.59
CA PHE A 53 -5.18 -18.18 -9.67
C PHE A 53 -5.86 -18.34 -8.31
N ASP A 54 -5.78 -19.53 -7.73
CA ASP A 54 -6.39 -19.81 -6.41
C ASP A 54 -5.47 -19.32 -5.28
N LEU A 55 -5.74 -18.10 -4.82
CA LEU A 55 -5.01 -17.46 -3.73
C LEU A 55 -5.39 -17.99 -2.35
N SER A 56 -6.52 -18.72 -2.24
CA SER A 56 -6.99 -19.24 -0.94
C SER A 56 -6.00 -20.21 -0.29
N LYS A 57 -5.18 -20.87 -1.11
CA LYS A 57 -4.14 -21.81 -0.64
C LYS A 57 -2.89 -21.12 -0.12
N THR A 58 -2.70 -19.84 -0.46
CA THR A 58 -1.54 -19.05 -0.01
C THR A 58 -1.87 -18.12 1.15
N ALA A 59 -3.15 -17.97 1.48
CA ALA A 59 -3.59 -17.12 2.57
C ALA A 59 -3.16 -17.65 3.93
N THR A 60 -2.43 -16.85 4.68
CA THR A 60 -2.11 -17.11 6.07
C THR A 60 -3.02 -16.30 6.97
N THR A 61 -3.65 -16.95 7.95
CA THR A 61 -4.55 -16.28 8.90
C THR A 61 -3.82 -15.44 9.93
N ASN A 62 -2.53 -15.68 10.11
CA ASN A 62 -1.71 -15.00 11.12
C ASN A 62 -0.40 -14.52 10.50
N ILE A 63 -0.20 -13.20 10.50
CA ILE A 63 1.10 -12.61 10.18
C ILE A 63 2.00 -12.72 11.41
N SER A 64 3.20 -13.29 11.26
CA SER A 64 4.21 -13.24 12.30
C SER A 64 4.77 -11.81 12.44
N LYS A 65 5.26 -11.45 13.62
CA LYS A 65 5.93 -10.15 13.82
C LYS A 65 7.12 -9.98 12.87
N ALA A 66 7.89 -11.05 12.65
CA ALA A 66 9.05 -11.03 11.76
C ALA A 66 8.61 -10.73 10.31
N ASP A 67 7.59 -11.43 9.80
CA ASP A 67 7.08 -11.21 8.45
C ASP A 67 6.49 -9.81 8.25
N PHE A 68 5.80 -9.30 9.27
CA PHE A 68 5.26 -7.95 9.23
C PHE A 68 6.37 -6.88 9.21
N ILE A 69 7.42 -7.06 10.00
CA ILE A 69 8.59 -6.18 10.00
C ILE A 69 9.28 -6.23 8.64
N ASP A 70 9.48 -7.41 8.06
CA ASP A 70 10.09 -7.56 6.75
C ASP A 70 9.27 -6.86 5.65
N LEU A 71 7.96 -7.03 5.67
CA LEU A 71 7.07 -6.34 4.73
C LEU A 71 7.18 -4.81 4.85
N GLN A 72 7.20 -4.30 6.09
CA GLN A 72 7.39 -2.86 6.32
C GLN A 72 8.75 -2.38 5.80
N LYS A 73 9.83 -3.13 6.04
CA LYS A 73 11.18 -2.79 5.54
C LYS A 73 11.22 -2.74 4.02
N GLU A 74 10.59 -3.67 3.34
CA GLU A 74 10.49 -3.66 1.87
C GLU A 74 9.76 -2.41 1.38
N LEU A 75 8.60 -2.09 1.94
CA LEU A 75 7.80 -0.94 1.53
C LEU A 75 8.46 0.40 1.86
N LEU A 76 9.18 0.49 2.97
CA LEU A 76 9.88 1.71 3.38
C LEU A 76 11.27 1.85 2.75
N GLY A 77 11.88 0.74 2.33
CA GLY A 77 13.21 0.72 1.72
C GLY A 77 13.29 1.45 0.37
N ILE A 78 12.16 1.72 -0.26
CA ILE A 78 12.04 2.48 -1.51
C ILE A 78 11.49 3.89 -1.31
N VAL A 79 11.38 4.35 -0.05
CA VAL A 79 10.92 5.69 0.32
C VAL A 79 12.10 6.49 0.86
N TYR A 80 12.19 7.74 0.42
CA TYR A 80 13.25 8.67 0.83
C TYR A 80 12.63 9.95 1.37
N GLU A 81 13.25 10.55 2.37
CA GLU A 81 12.91 11.92 2.76
C GLU A 81 13.69 12.91 1.91
N GLN A 82 13.01 13.90 1.36
CA GLN A 82 13.65 14.98 0.62
C GLN A 82 14.20 16.01 1.61
N LEU A 83 15.52 16.14 1.65
CA LEU A 83 16.24 17.12 2.46
C LEU A 83 16.85 18.19 1.56
N PRO A 84 17.24 19.39 2.11
CA PRO A 84 17.93 20.39 1.31
C PRO A 84 19.21 19.82 0.65
N GLY A 85 19.21 19.76 -0.68
CA GLY A 85 20.34 19.28 -1.48
C GLY A 85 20.58 17.76 -1.46
N ASN A 86 19.74 16.98 -0.80
CA ASN A 86 19.93 15.53 -0.67
C ASN A 86 18.60 14.81 -0.41
N ARG A 87 18.63 13.48 -0.51
CA ARG A 87 17.54 12.61 -0.03
C ARG A 87 18.11 11.52 0.87
N ALA A 88 17.40 11.20 1.94
CA ALA A 88 17.80 10.18 2.89
C ALA A 88 16.81 9.01 2.87
N PRO A 89 17.29 7.75 2.80
CA PRO A 89 16.39 6.59 2.85
C PRO A 89 15.71 6.52 4.22
N ILE A 90 14.44 6.11 4.25
CA ILE A 90 13.74 5.87 5.52
C ILE A 90 14.36 4.68 6.25
N ILE A 91 14.68 3.62 5.50
CA ILE A 91 15.38 2.43 6.00
C ILE A 91 16.66 2.25 5.17
N ASN A 92 17.78 2.17 5.85
CA ASN A 92 19.08 1.84 5.24
C ASN A 92 19.16 0.35 4.88
N ASP A 93 20.12 -0.02 4.04
CA ASP A 93 20.36 -1.40 3.62
C ASP A 93 20.63 -2.35 4.80
N ASN A 94 21.20 -1.84 5.89
CA ASN A 94 21.42 -2.59 7.12
C ASN A 94 20.18 -2.71 8.02
N GLY A 95 19.03 -2.17 7.60
CA GLY A 95 17.79 -2.20 8.35
C GLY A 95 17.64 -1.12 9.43
N SER A 96 18.63 -0.23 9.58
CA SER A 96 18.52 0.91 10.50
C SER A 96 17.72 2.06 9.88
N TYR A 97 17.19 2.94 10.73
CA TYR A 97 16.51 4.15 10.25
C TYR A 97 17.50 5.15 9.67
N GLY A 98 17.20 5.67 8.50
CA GLY A 98 18.02 6.68 7.82
C GLY A 98 17.60 8.12 8.10
N VAL A 99 16.46 8.31 8.76
CA VAL A 99 15.88 9.62 9.11
C VAL A 99 15.48 9.65 10.57
N MET A 100 15.33 10.86 11.11
CA MET A 100 14.93 11.09 12.50
C MET A 100 13.41 11.34 12.60
N ASP A 101 12.91 11.31 13.83
CA ASP A 101 11.51 11.67 14.16
C ASP A 101 10.45 10.86 13.41
N LEU A 102 10.64 9.55 13.33
CA LEU A 102 9.65 8.62 12.80
C LEU A 102 8.65 8.23 13.90
N THR A 103 7.42 8.71 13.76
CA THR A 103 6.31 8.28 14.61
C THR A 103 5.58 7.09 13.98
N MET A 104 4.81 6.33 14.78
CA MET A 104 3.99 5.24 14.24
C MET A 104 3.01 5.73 13.17
N GLY A 105 2.39 6.89 13.39
CA GLY A 105 1.45 7.49 12.43
C GLY A 105 2.13 7.83 11.11
N LEU A 106 3.33 8.43 11.16
CA LEU A 106 4.10 8.74 9.96
C LEU A 106 4.50 7.46 9.22
N VAL A 107 5.04 6.49 9.92
CA VAL A 107 5.41 5.19 9.32
C VAL A 107 4.20 4.53 8.66
N PHE A 108 3.05 4.50 9.32
CA PHE A 108 1.82 3.95 8.76
C PHE A 108 1.40 4.67 7.48
N ASN A 109 1.40 6.00 7.47
CA ASN A 109 1.08 6.79 6.27
C ASN A 109 2.05 6.53 5.12
N LEU A 110 3.35 6.41 5.40
CA LEU A 110 4.35 6.10 4.39
C LEU A 110 4.20 4.68 3.82
N LEU A 111 3.83 3.71 4.65
CA LEU A 111 3.52 2.35 4.21
C LEU A 111 2.34 2.34 3.23
N ILE A 112 1.24 3.00 3.59
CA ILE A 112 0.06 3.12 2.73
C ILE A 112 0.39 3.86 1.43
N ALA A 113 1.11 4.97 1.51
CA ALA A 113 1.50 5.75 0.33
C ALA A 113 2.40 4.93 -0.61
N SER A 114 3.40 4.22 -0.08
CA SER A 114 4.30 3.37 -0.86
C SER A 114 3.56 2.22 -1.53
N ALA A 115 2.70 1.52 -0.79
CA ALA A 115 1.89 0.43 -1.33
C ALA A 115 0.92 0.93 -2.42
N THR A 116 0.24 2.05 -2.18
CA THR A 116 -0.68 2.66 -3.15
C THR A 116 0.05 3.06 -4.42
N PHE A 117 1.17 3.75 -4.30
CA PHE A 117 1.96 4.18 -5.46
C PHE A 117 2.47 3.02 -6.32
N ASN A 118 2.82 1.90 -5.69
CA ASN A 118 3.35 0.73 -6.39
C ASN A 118 2.28 -0.18 -6.96
N PHE A 119 1.16 -0.38 -6.25
CA PHE A 119 0.21 -1.44 -6.56
C PHE A 119 -1.16 -0.96 -7.03
N MET A 120 -1.48 0.33 -6.94
CA MET A 120 -2.77 0.86 -7.39
C MET A 120 -3.05 0.52 -8.86
N GLY A 121 -2.06 0.70 -9.75
CA GLY A 121 -2.19 0.37 -11.16
C GLY A 121 -2.52 -1.10 -11.40
N PHE A 122 -1.92 -2.01 -10.64
CA PHE A 122 -2.26 -3.43 -10.69
C PHE A 122 -3.73 -3.68 -10.29
N PHE A 123 -4.19 -3.08 -9.20
CA PHE A 123 -5.57 -3.24 -8.74
C PHE A 123 -6.58 -2.62 -9.72
N GLU A 124 -6.26 -1.51 -10.34
CA GLU A 124 -7.09 -0.89 -11.39
C GLU A 124 -7.19 -1.77 -12.63
N GLU A 125 -6.06 -2.26 -13.15
CA GLU A 125 -6.02 -3.16 -14.31
C GLU A 125 -6.75 -4.48 -14.05
N ALA A 126 -6.67 -5.01 -12.85
CA ALA A 126 -7.39 -6.21 -12.43
C ALA A 126 -8.87 -5.97 -12.10
N GLY A 127 -9.36 -4.73 -12.15
CA GLY A 127 -10.72 -4.37 -11.77
C GLY A 127 -10.99 -4.50 -10.27
N LEU A 128 -9.97 -4.36 -9.44
CA LEU A 128 -10.02 -4.55 -8.00
C LEU A 128 -9.97 -3.23 -7.21
N LYS A 129 -10.12 -2.11 -7.90
CA LYS A 129 -10.06 -0.77 -7.28
C LYS A 129 -11.07 -0.63 -6.13
N GLU A 130 -12.28 -1.11 -6.31
CA GLU A 130 -13.32 -1.06 -5.28
C GLU A 130 -12.92 -1.83 -4.01
N LEU A 131 -12.22 -2.95 -4.18
CA LEU A 131 -11.68 -3.72 -3.07
C LEU A 131 -10.60 -2.97 -2.32
N LEU A 132 -9.71 -2.32 -3.05
CA LEU A 132 -8.65 -1.50 -2.46
C LEU A 132 -9.23 -0.32 -1.69
N ASP A 133 -10.20 0.39 -2.26
CA ASP A 133 -10.89 1.50 -1.61
C ASP A 133 -11.61 1.05 -0.32
N SER A 134 -12.20 -0.14 -0.31
CA SER A 134 -12.82 -0.69 0.89
C SER A 134 -11.83 -1.07 1.99
N LEU A 135 -10.62 -1.48 1.61
CA LEU A 135 -9.54 -1.84 2.55
C LEU A 135 -8.86 -0.61 3.16
N LEU A 136 -8.70 0.45 2.38
CA LEU A 136 -8.04 1.69 2.81
C LEU A 136 -8.99 2.62 3.60
N GLY A 137 -10.22 2.18 3.85
CA GLY A 137 -11.25 2.99 4.46
C GLY A 137 -12.07 3.72 3.40
N SER A 138 -13.29 3.24 3.14
CA SER A 138 -14.25 3.90 2.28
C SER A 138 -14.47 5.33 2.79
N ASN A 139 -14.46 6.26 1.84
CA ASN A 139 -14.76 7.66 2.08
C ASN A 139 -16.12 7.77 2.80
N PRO A 140 -16.19 8.28 4.05
CA PRO A 140 -17.45 8.35 4.80
C PRO A 140 -18.52 9.22 4.13
N ALA A 141 -18.18 9.98 3.10
CA ALA A 141 -19.13 10.79 2.33
C ALA A 141 -20.14 9.97 1.51
N ASN A 142 -19.85 8.71 1.18
CA ASN A 142 -20.75 7.86 0.38
C ASN A 142 -21.78 7.08 1.21
N THR A 143 -21.59 6.99 2.51
CA THR A 143 -22.51 6.24 3.38
C THR A 143 -23.72 7.10 3.81
N GLN A 144 -23.64 8.41 3.67
CA GLN A 144 -24.74 9.31 4.06
C GLN A 144 -25.75 9.61 2.94
N ALA A 145 -25.41 9.31 1.68
CA ALA A 145 -26.29 9.61 0.55
C ALA A 145 -27.44 8.61 0.39
N SER A 146 -27.30 7.39 0.87
CA SER A 146 -28.33 6.35 0.71
C SER A 146 -29.41 6.35 1.79
N THR A 147 -29.22 7.10 2.88
CA THR A 147 -30.17 7.12 4.01
C THR A 147 -31.19 8.27 3.91
N ARG A 148 -31.01 9.20 2.96
CA ARG A 148 -31.90 10.35 2.82
C ARG A 148 -33.08 10.18 1.84
N GLU A 149 -33.05 9.16 0.99
CA GLU A 149 -34.14 8.90 0.03
C GLU A 149 -35.32 8.10 0.58
N SER A 150 -35.19 7.51 1.75
CA SER A 150 -36.27 6.70 2.35
C SER A 150 -37.19 7.45 3.33
N ILE A 151 -37.04 8.76 3.50
CA ILE A 151 -37.82 9.54 4.48
C ILE A 151 -38.73 10.60 3.82
N SER A 152 -38.84 10.66 2.46
CA SER A 152 -39.79 11.55 1.80
C SER A 152 -41.03 10.85 1.31
N GLN A 153 -41.77 10.23 2.18
CA GLN A 153 -43.18 9.91 1.98
C GLN A 153 -43.98 10.33 3.20
#